data_a98656a1515b212c14b3e3119a454e2f
#
_entry.id   a98656a1515b212c14b3e3119a454e2f
#
_cell.length_a   1.000
_cell.length_b   1.000
_cell.length_c   1.000
_cell.angle_alpha   90.00
_cell.angle_beta   90.00
_cell.angle_gamma   90.00
#
_symmetry.space_group_name_H-M   'P 1'
#
loop_
_entity.id
_entity.type
_entity.pdbx_description
1 polymer ?
#
loop_
_entity_poly.entity_id
_entity_poly.type
_entity_poly.pdbx_seq_one_letter_code
_entity_poly.pdbx_strand_id
1 'polypeptide(L)'
;TARPDRADRALDRDRAVSPYALPDGNVQIAFSGGRTSAYMLHQILETNGPLPERVCVSFQNTGREMPQTLDFIQECSQRWDVPVVWLEYQPEAPRFQIVNHNSAARDGEPFEALVRKKRYLPNRVARFCTAELKAHCASRYARSLGWEAWFNCIGIRADEQRRISAQPLKERYQHWRPLVAAGVSKRDVSAFWRRQPFDLRLQNINGRTPLGNCDGCFLKSEANRAALARDHPERYAWWVRMEAMNDSTFRPAEPYKQL
;
A
#
# COMPACT_ATOMS: atom_id res chain seq x y z
N THR A 1 53.62 19.30 -8.13
CA THR A 1 52.37 18.61 -8.44
C THR A 1 52.35 17.30 -7.66
N ALA A 2 51.77 17.36 -6.46
CA ALA A 2 51.58 16.19 -5.59
C ALA A 2 50.42 15.35 -6.12
N ARG A 3 50.64 14.05 -6.30
CA ARG A 3 49.57 13.08 -6.60
C ARG A 3 48.73 12.87 -5.32
N PRO A 4 47.39 12.85 -5.39
CA PRO A 4 46.57 12.54 -4.23
C PRO A 4 46.81 11.09 -3.80
N ASP A 5 46.85 10.93 -2.47
CA ASP A 5 47.23 9.73 -1.75
C ASP A 5 46.26 8.59 -2.04
N ARG A 6 46.76 7.37 -2.27
CA ARG A 6 45.99 6.14 -2.50
C ARG A 6 45.18 5.71 -1.28
N ALA A 7 45.45 6.26 -0.09
CA ALA A 7 44.76 5.95 1.17
C ALA A 7 43.33 6.50 1.24
N ASP A 8 43.07 7.66 0.61
CA ASP A 8 41.73 8.27 0.63
C ASP A 8 40.69 7.59 -0.27
N ARG A 9 41.12 6.77 -1.23
CA ARG A 9 40.23 5.99 -2.10
C ARG A 9 39.82 4.64 -1.53
N ALA A 10 40.47 4.17 -0.45
CA ALA A 10 40.15 2.89 0.19
C ALA A 10 39.08 3.02 1.27
N LEU A 11 38.87 4.20 1.84
CA LEU A 11 37.89 4.43 2.93
C LEU A 11 36.45 4.60 2.44
N ASP A 12 36.22 4.78 1.12
CA ASP A 12 34.89 5.01 0.55
C ASP A 12 34.24 3.72 -0.01
N ARG A 13 34.91 2.57 0.07
CA ARG A 13 34.42 1.29 -0.51
C ARG A 13 33.65 0.40 0.47
N ASP A 14 33.62 0.69 1.77
CA ASP A 14 33.02 -0.16 2.79
C ASP A 14 31.82 0.50 3.54
N ARG A 15 31.31 1.62 3.07
CA ARG A 15 30.01 2.11 3.55
C ARG A 15 28.91 1.29 2.88
N ALA A 16 28.46 0.23 3.52
CA ALA A 16 27.29 -0.52 3.09
C ALA A 16 26.16 0.46 2.75
N VAL A 17 25.74 0.49 1.49
CA VAL A 17 24.66 1.37 1.02
C VAL A 17 23.43 1.10 1.85
N SER A 18 22.81 2.15 2.43
CA SER A 18 21.60 2.01 3.24
C SER A 18 20.53 1.21 2.48
N PRO A 19 19.86 0.24 3.10
CA PRO A 19 18.73 -0.45 2.49
C PRO A 19 17.62 0.48 2.00
N TYR A 20 17.58 1.71 2.52
CA TYR A 20 16.61 2.76 2.18
C TYR A 20 17.13 3.76 1.14
N ALA A 21 18.38 3.65 0.69
CA ALA A 21 18.88 4.48 -0.39
C ALA A 21 18.11 4.20 -1.68
N LEU A 22 17.70 5.28 -2.37
CA LEU A 22 16.96 5.16 -3.64
C LEU A 22 17.80 4.45 -4.69
N PRO A 23 17.28 3.41 -5.35
CA PRO A 23 17.94 2.82 -6.50
C PRO A 23 18.00 3.82 -7.67
N ASP A 24 18.90 3.57 -8.61
CA ASP A 24 18.99 4.34 -9.84
C ASP A 24 17.76 4.12 -10.73
N GLY A 25 17.30 5.18 -11.40
CA GLY A 25 16.10 5.14 -12.26
C GLY A 25 14.82 5.57 -11.53
N ASN A 26 13.66 5.31 -12.15
CA ASN A 26 12.36 5.72 -11.62
C ASN A 26 11.93 4.82 -10.46
N VAL A 27 11.30 5.41 -9.45
CA VAL A 27 10.85 4.69 -8.26
C VAL A 27 9.40 5.05 -7.93
N GLN A 28 8.54 4.05 -7.83
CA GLN A 28 7.20 4.20 -7.28
C GLN A 28 7.16 3.63 -5.86
N ILE A 29 6.89 4.47 -4.88
CA ILE A 29 6.75 4.07 -3.48
C ILE A 29 5.27 3.80 -3.19
N ALA A 30 4.93 2.54 -2.95
CA ALA A 30 3.56 2.12 -2.64
C ALA A 30 3.23 2.43 -1.17
N PHE A 31 2.51 3.52 -0.94
CA PHE A 31 2.07 3.95 0.38
C PHE A 31 0.63 3.51 0.64
N SER A 32 0.42 2.39 1.29
CA SER A 32 -0.92 1.80 1.51
C SER A 32 -1.70 2.40 2.69
N GLY A 33 -1.20 3.44 3.34
CA GLY A 33 -1.83 4.05 4.53
C GLY A 33 -1.75 3.20 5.81
N GLY A 34 -1.00 2.12 5.80
CA GLY A 34 -0.73 1.33 7.00
C GLY A 34 0.57 1.73 7.70
N ARG A 35 0.68 1.45 9.00
CA ARG A 35 1.86 1.74 9.82
C ARG A 35 3.18 1.25 9.21
N THR A 36 3.16 0.07 8.56
CA THR A 36 4.37 -0.50 7.94
C THR A 36 4.82 0.29 6.72
N SER A 37 3.91 0.66 5.81
CA SER A 37 4.26 1.45 4.63
C SER A 37 4.62 2.88 4.99
N ALA A 38 4.02 3.44 6.03
CA ALA A 38 4.38 4.76 6.54
C ALA A 38 5.77 4.75 7.20
N TYR A 39 6.09 3.73 8.00
CA TYR A 39 7.44 3.53 8.52
C TYR A 39 8.48 3.43 7.39
N MET A 40 8.19 2.64 6.36
CA MET A 40 9.06 2.52 5.19
C MET A 40 9.30 3.87 4.52
N LEU A 41 8.23 4.63 4.25
CA LEU A 41 8.32 5.95 3.63
C LEU A 41 9.16 6.90 4.50
N HIS A 42 8.94 6.94 5.81
CA HIS A 42 9.72 7.75 6.74
C HIS A 42 11.22 7.42 6.67
N GLN A 43 11.59 6.14 6.70
CA GLN A 43 12.99 5.73 6.62
C GLN A 43 13.65 6.10 5.28
N ILE A 44 12.88 6.06 4.18
CA ILE A 44 13.36 6.50 2.87
C ILE A 44 13.61 8.02 2.87
N LEU A 45 12.69 8.80 3.43
CA LEU A 45 12.84 10.26 3.55
C LEU A 45 14.04 10.64 4.44
N GLU A 46 14.20 9.99 5.59
CA GLU A 46 15.36 10.20 6.48
C GLU A 46 16.70 9.88 5.81
N THR A 47 16.71 8.89 4.93
CA THR A 47 17.95 8.46 4.24
C THR A 47 18.31 9.36 3.07
N ASN A 48 17.32 9.85 2.32
CA ASN A 48 17.56 10.52 1.04
C ASN A 48 17.23 12.03 1.05
N GLY A 49 16.55 12.53 2.09
CA GLY A 49 16.01 13.89 2.09
C GLY A 49 14.82 14.06 1.13
N PRO A 50 14.61 15.24 0.56
CA PRO A 50 13.55 15.49 -0.41
C PRO A 50 13.64 14.56 -1.60
N LEU A 51 12.50 13.98 -2.01
CA LEU A 51 12.45 13.01 -3.10
C LEU A 51 12.61 13.71 -4.46
N PRO A 52 13.48 13.22 -5.35
CA PRO A 52 13.63 13.77 -6.70
C PRO A 52 12.41 13.45 -7.57
N GLU A 53 12.24 14.20 -8.68
CA GLU A 53 11.09 14.06 -9.61
C GLU A 53 10.91 12.64 -10.18
N ARG A 54 11.99 11.86 -10.26
CA ARG A 54 11.94 10.44 -10.68
C ARG A 54 11.33 9.52 -9.63
N VAL A 55 10.90 10.04 -8.47
CA VAL A 55 10.29 9.26 -7.38
C VAL A 55 8.86 9.73 -7.15
N CYS A 56 7.93 8.79 -7.18
CA CYS A 56 6.52 9.04 -6.92
C CYS A 56 6.04 8.23 -5.71
N VAL A 57 5.45 8.87 -4.71
CA VAL A 57 4.72 8.20 -3.64
C VAL A 57 3.26 8.11 -4.05
N SER A 58 2.69 6.90 -4.08
CA SER A 58 1.31 6.70 -4.51
C SER A 58 0.50 5.85 -3.54
N PHE A 59 -0.75 6.25 -3.34
CA PHE A 59 -1.77 5.51 -2.62
C PHE A 59 -2.88 5.08 -3.58
N GLN A 60 -3.28 3.82 -3.53
CA GLN A 60 -4.38 3.30 -4.33
C GLN A 60 -5.60 3.10 -3.43
N ASN A 61 -6.52 4.07 -3.51
CA ASN A 61 -7.78 4.03 -2.78
C ASN A 61 -8.75 3.02 -3.42
N THR A 62 -9.33 2.17 -2.60
CA THR A 62 -10.38 1.23 -3.05
C THR A 62 -11.78 1.72 -2.70
N GLY A 63 -11.89 2.82 -1.93
CA GLY A 63 -13.11 3.31 -1.31
C GLY A 63 -13.55 2.49 -0.09
N ARG A 64 -12.79 1.44 0.26
CA ARG A 64 -13.09 0.57 1.43
C ARG A 64 -12.04 0.65 2.52
N GLU A 65 -11.13 1.59 2.45
CA GLU A 65 -10.27 1.95 3.57
C GLU A 65 -11.07 2.69 4.64
N MET A 66 -10.72 2.49 5.91
CA MET A 66 -11.33 3.25 7.02
C MET A 66 -10.98 4.73 6.90
N PRO A 67 -11.87 5.67 7.29
CA PRO A 67 -11.58 7.11 7.26
C PRO A 67 -10.26 7.49 7.92
N GLN A 68 -9.94 6.87 9.06
CA GLN A 68 -8.68 7.08 9.76
C GLN A 68 -7.44 6.74 8.91
N THR A 69 -7.56 5.80 7.96
CA THR A 69 -6.47 5.48 7.03
C THR A 69 -6.24 6.62 6.04
N LEU A 70 -7.30 7.21 5.52
CA LEU A 70 -7.23 8.34 4.60
C LEU A 70 -6.65 9.58 5.31
N ASP A 71 -7.14 9.88 6.52
CA ASP A 71 -6.63 10.97 7.34
C ASP A 71 -5.15 10.78 7.68
N PHE A 72 -4.74 9.56 7.99
CA PHE A 72 -3.36 9.23 8.30
C PHE A 72 -2.41 9.41 7.10
N ILE A 73 -2.84 9.07 5.89
CA ILE A 73 -2.07 9.32 4.66
C ILE A 73 -1.88 10.83 4.48
N GLN A 74 -2.94 11.60 4.64
CA GLN A 74 -2.91 13.06 4.53
C GLN A 74 -2.00 13.67 5.61
N GLU A 75 -2.11 13.20 6.85
CA GLU A 75 -1.27 13.67 7.97
C GLU A 75 0.21 13.34 7.74
N CYS A 76 0.55 12.12 7.26
CA CYS A 76 1.92 11.77 6.89
C CYS A 76 2.45 12.69 5.77
N SER A 77 1.66 12.92 4.72
CA SER A 77 2.04 13.79 3.61
C SER A 77 2.38 15.21 4.08
N GLN A 78 1.53 15.78 4.93
CA GLN A 78 1.71 17.13 5.47
C GLN A 78 2.89 17.23 6.44
N ARG A 79 3.03 16.28 7.37
CA ARG A 79 4.07 16.32 8.39
C ARG A 79 5.47 16.06 7.85
N TRP A 80 5.58 15.30 6.78
CA TRP A 80 6.85 14.91 6.17
C TRP A 80 7.15 15.70 4.90
N ASP A 81 6.29 16.66 4.55
CA ASP A 81 6.41 17.48 3.33
C ASP A 81 6.67 16.62 2.08
N VAL A 82 5.88 15.57 1.91
CA VAL A 82 5.99 14.65 0.79
C VAL A 82 4.66 14.54 0.05
N PRO A 83 4.63 14.88 -1.25
CA PRO A 83 3.40 14.74 -2.04
C PRO A 83 3.04 13.26 -2.22
N VAL A 84 1.80 12.92 -1.92
CA VAL A 84 1.23 11.59 -2.16
C VAL A 84 0.21 11.69 -3.28
N VAL A 85 0.40 10.94 -4.35
CA VAL A 85 -0.57 10.83 -5.44
C VAL A 85 -1.63 9.80 -5.07
N TRP A 86 -2.88 10.23 -5.01
CA TRP A 86 -4.02 9.37 -4.69
C TRP A 86 -4.64 8.87 -5.99
N LEU A 87 -4.69 7.56 -6.15
CA LEU A 87 -5.17 6.90 -7.36
C LEU A 87 -6.41 6.06 -7.05
N GLU A 88 -7.39 6.15 -7.90
CA GLU A 88 -8.57 5.30 -7.88
C GLU A 88 -8.78 4.62 -9.22
N TYR A 89 -9.27 3.39 -9.17
CA TYR A 89 -9.68 2.69 -10.37
C TYR A 89 -10.94 3.32 -10.97
N GLN A 90 -10.97 3.45 -12.29
CA GLN A 90 -12.18 3.69 -13.07
C GLN A 90 -12.28 2.68 -14.22
N PRO A 91 -13.51 2.33 -14.67
CA PRO A 91 -13.69 1.30 -15.70
C PRO A 91 -13.26 1.74 -17.10
N GLU A 92 -13.27 3.05 -17.39
CA GLU A 92 -12.90 3.63 -18.67
C GLU A 92 -11.41 3.96 -18.75
N ALA A 93 -10.88 4.11 -19.97
CA ALA A 93 -9.49 4.54 -20.15
C ALA A 93 -9.26 5.93 -19.53
N PRO A 94 -8.13 6.17 -18.89
CA PRO A 94 -6.93 5.33 -18.72
C PRO A 94 -7.02 4.26 -17.61
N ARG A 95 -8.19 3.99 -17.06
CA ARG A 95 -8.47 3.03 -15.97
C ARG A 95 -7.84 3.39 -14.62
N PHE A 96 -7.59 4.66 -14.43
CA PHE A 96 -7.31 5.30 -13.14
C PHE A 96 -7.75 6.75 -13.21
N GLN A 97 -8.01 7.32 -12.05
CA GLN A 97 -8.16 8.76 -11.87
C GLN A 97 -7.30 9.22 -10.69
N ILE A 98 -6.89 10.48 -10.73
CA ILE A 98 -6.17 11.13 -9.63
C ILE A 98 -7.22 11.85 -8.80
N VAL A 99 -7.19 11.61 -7.50
CA VAL A 99 -8.05 12.25 -6.51
C VAL A 99 -7.19 12.87 -5.40
N ASN A 100 -7.81 13.47 -4.42
CA ASN A 100 -7.17 13.97 -3.21
C ASN A 100 -7.95 13.52 -1.98
N HIS A 101 -7.48 13.89 -0.79
CA HIS A 101 -8.12 13.51 0.46
C HIS A 101 -9.62 13.86 0.51
N ASN A 102 -10.02 15.03 -0.04
CA ASN A 102 -11.41 15.50 0.02
C ASN A 102 -12.32 14.82 -1.03
N SER A 103 -11.77 14.51 -2.21
CA SER A 103 -12.50 13.90 -3.33
C SER A 103 -12.39 12.38 -3.38
N ALA A 104 -11.56 11.78 -2.52
CA ALA A 104 -11.39 10.32 -2.48
C ALA A 104 -12.68 9.60 -2.10
N ALA A 105 -13.00 8.56 -2.85
CA ALA A 105 -14.11 7.65 -2.60
C ALA A 105 -14.05 7.03 -1.18
N ARG A 106 -15.19 6.93 -0.50
CA ARG A 106 -15.27 6.41 0.90
C ARG A 106 -16.28 5.28 1.06
N ASP A 107 -17.16 5.08 0.06
CA ASP A 107 -18.26 4.13 0.11
C ASP A 107 -18.10 2.94 -0.85
N GLY A 108 -16.88 2.75 -1.38
CA GLY A 108 -16.49 1.58 -2.16
C GLY A 108 -16.70 1.73 -3.67
N GLU A 109 -16.90 2.93 -4.18
CA GLU A 109 -17.23 3.21 -5.58
C GLU A 109 -16.22 2.61 -6.56
N PRO A 110 -14.88 2.75 -6.39
CA PRO A 110 -13.91 2.12 -7.29
C PRO A 110 -13.97 0.59 -7.25
N PHE A 111 -14.24 0.01 -6.07
CA PHE A 111 -14.36 -1.43 -5.92
C PHE A 111 -15.66 -1.94 -6.57
N GLU A 112 -16.78 -1.28 -6.32
CA GLU A 112 -18.06 -1.62 -6.93
C GLU A 112 -18.01 -1.51 -8.46
N ALA A 113 -17.42 -0.45 -9.00
CA ALA A 113 -17.22 -0.28 -10.44
C ALA A 113 -16.43 -1.45 -11.05
N LEU A 114 -15.40 -1.93 -10.36
CA LEU A 114 -14.63 -3.10 -10.79
C LEU A 114 -15.49 -4.38 -10.75
N VAL A 115 -16.24 -4.62 -9.68
CA VAL A 115 -17.11 -5.80 -9.54
C VAL A 115 -18.16 -5.80 -10.66
N ARG A 116 -18.82 -4.67 -10.91
CA ARG A 116 -19.79 -4.51 -12.01
C ARG A 116 -19.18 -4.84 -13.37
N LYS A 117 -17.96 -4.34 -13.63
CA LYS A 117 -17.24 -4.63 -14.88
C LYS A 117 -16.86 -6.10 -15.03
N LYS A 118 -16.45 -6.75 -13.95
CA LYS A 118 -16.05 -8.18 -13.95
C LYS A 118 -17.25 -9.12 -13.92
N ARG A 119 -18.41 -8.68 -13.41
CA ARG A 119 -19.63 -9.46 -13.21
C ARG A 119 -19.47 -10.67 -12.29
N TYR A 120 -18.49 -10.65 -11.38
CA TYR A 120 -18.29 -11.62 -10.32
C TYR A 120 -17.46 -11.02 -9.18
N LEU A 121 -17.51 -11.66 -8.01
CA LEU A 121 -16.80 -11.21 -6.82
C LEU A 121 -15.36 -11.75 -6.76
N PRO A 122 -14.39 -10.95 -6.29
CA PRO A 122 -13.07 -11.48 -6.00
C PRO A 122 -13.14 -12.45 -4.81
N ASN A 123 -12.26 -13.44 -4.82
CA ASN A 123 -12.17 -14.43 -3.77
C ASN A 123 -10.71 -14.81 -3.48
N ARG A 124 -10.46 -15.81 -2.63
CA ARG A 124 -9.11 -16.23 -2.25
C ARG A 124 -8.25 -16.71 -3.43
N VAL A 125 -8.85 -17.25 -4.46
CA VAL A 125 -8.18 -17.73 -5.68
C VAL A 125 -8.09 -16.61 -6.71
N ALA A 126 -9.20 -15.95 -7.02
CA ALA A 126 -9.28 -14.88 -8.01
C ALA A 126 -9.21 -13.51 -7.34
N ARG A 127 -8.01 -13.08 -6.98
CA ARG A 127 -7.75 -11.81 -6.27
C ARG A 127 -7.62 -10.61 -7.23
N PHE A 128 -8.51 -10.52 -8.22
CA PHE A 128 -8.45 -9.44 -9.21
C PHE A 128 -8.61 -8.04 -8.62
N CYS A 129 -9.22 -7.89 -7.44
CA CYS A 129 -9.27 -6.63 -6.73
C CYS A 129 -7.86 -6.10 -6.38
N THR A 130 -6.94 -6.95 -5.95
CA THR A 130 -5.55 -6.55 -5.70
C THR A 130 -4.84 -6.17 -7.00
N ALA A 131 -5.05 -6.93 -8.07
CA ALA A 131 -4.44 -6.67 -9.37
C ALA A 131 -4.97 -5.34 -9.96
N GLU A 132 -6.27 -5.19 -10.12
CA GLU A 132 -6.85 -4.06 -10.86
C GLU A 132 -6.91 -2.76 -10.06
N LEU A 133 -7.35 -2.82 -8.77
CA LEU A 133 -7.49 -1.61 -7.96
C LEU A 133 -6.14 -1.07 -7.46
N LYS A 134 -5.12 -1.92 -7.34
CA LYS A 134 -3.83 -1.53 -6.77
C LYS A 134 -2.70 -1.64 -7.79
N ALA A 135 -2.26 -2.86 -8.14
CA ALA A 135 -1.06 -3.04 -8.96
C ALA A 135 -1.20 -2.43 -10.36
N HIS A 136 -2.26 -2.75 -11.09
CA HIS A 136 -2.46 -2.22 -12.44
C HIS A 136 -2.82 -0.73 -12.43
N CYS A 137 -3.56 -0.25 -11.43
CA CYS A 137 -3.85 1.17 -11.27
C CYS A 137 -2.55 1.97 -11.12
N ALA A 138 -1.67 1.56 -10.20
CA ALA A 138 -0.36 2.14 -9.98
C ALA A 138 0.54 2.07 -11.23
N SER A 139 0.56 0.91 -11.90
CA SER A 139 1.36 0.70 -13.11
C SER A 139 0.89 1.55 -14.30
N ARG A 140 -0.42 1.75 -14.46
CA ARG A 140 -0.97 2.63 -15.51
C ARG A 140 -0.57 4.08 -15.26
N TYR A 141 -0.63 4.52 -14.00
CA TYR A 141 -0.15 5.84 -13.62
C TYR A 141 1.36 6.01 -13.90
N ALA A 142 2.20 5.09 -13.47
CA ALA A 142 3.64 5.15 -13.77
C ALA A 142 3.92 5.25 -15.27
N ARG A 143 3.20 4.49 -16.09
CA ARG A 143 3.30 4.57 -17.54
C ARG A 143 2.81 5.90 -18.12
N SER A 144 1.81 6.54 -17.52
CA SER A 144 1.36 7.88 -17.96
C SER A 144 2.39 8.97 -17.67
N LEU A 145 3.35 8.73 -16.76
CA LEU A 145 4.52 9.57 -16.54
C LEU A 145 5.65 9.31 -17.58
N GLY A 146 5.43 8.44 -18.55
CA GLY A 146 6.43 8.06 -19.54
C GLY A 146 7.43 6.99 -19.06
N TRP A 147 7.19 6.35 -17.91
CA TRP A 147 8.11 5.36 -17.39
C TRP A 147 8.02 4.02 -18.14
N GLU A 148 9.11 3.60 -18.74
CA GLU A 148 9.23 2.29 -19.40
C GLU A 148 9.60 1.18 -18.42
N ALA A 149 10.44 1.52 -17.42
CA ALA A 149 10.85 0.63 -16.33
C ALA A 149 10.98 1.45 -15.04
N TRP A 150 10.70 0.81 -13.90
CA TRP A 150 10.83 1.43 -12.58
C TRP A 150 10.98 0.41 -11.46
N PHE A 151 11.39 0.89 -10.28
CA PHE A 151 11.33 0.12 -9.05
C PHE A 151 10.00 0.36 -8.35
N ASN A 152 9.31 -0.72 -7.99
CA ASN A 152 8.10 -0.66 -7.17
C ASN A 152 8.47 -0.98 -5.71
N CYS A 153 8.58 0.07 -4.90
CA CYS A 153 8.92 -0.03 -3.49
C CYS A 153 7.70 -0.48 -2.69
N ILE A 154 7.80 -1.62 -2.00
CA ILE A 154 6.70 -2.21 -1.26
C ILE A 154 7.05 -2.51 0.19
N GLY A 155 6.13 -2.16 1.11
CA GLY A 155 6.28 -2.33 2.56
C GLY A 155 6.02 -3.78 3.01
N ILE A 156 6.88 -4.71 2.60
CA ILE A 156 6.92 -6.07 3.13
C ILE A 156 8.05 -6.15 4.14
N ARG A 157 7.77 -6.63 5.36
CA ARG A 157 8.76 -6.78 6.42
C ARG A 157 9.51 -8.12 6.32
N ALA A 158 10.65 -8.21 6.99
CA ALA A 158 11.45 -9.42 7.03
C ALA A 158 10.73 -10.62 7.69
N ASP A 159 9.80 -10.35 8.63
CA ASP A 159 8.98 -11.38 9.28
C ASP A 159 7.77 -11.86 8.45
N GLU A 160 7.58 -11.34 7.24
CA GLU A 160 6.48 -11.70 6.33
C GLU A 160 6.95 -12.63 5.19
N GLN A 161 7.74 -13.64 5.48
CA GLN A 161 8.40 -14.53 4.50
C GLN A 161 7.43 -15.09 3.43
N ARG A 162 6.20 -15.43 3.80
CA ARG A 162 5.18 -15.95 2.86
C ARG A 162 4.74 -14.92 1.79
N ARG A 163 5.06 -13.64 1.97
CA ARG A 163 4.74 -12.56 1.02
C ARG A 163 5.92 -12.22 0.10
N ILE A 164 7.11 -12.74 0.41
CA ILE A 164 8.31 -12.55 -0.38
C ILE A 164 8.29 -13.61 -1.48
N SER A 165 7.75 -13.27 -2.64
CA SER A 165 7.72 -14.13 -3.81
C SER A 165 8.68 -13.65 -4.89
N ALA A 166 9.09 -14.56 -5.77
CA ALA A 166 9.82 -14.18 -6.98
C ALA A 166 8.96 -13.25 -7.85
N GLN A 167 9.59 -12.26 -8.46
CA GLN A 167 8.89 -11.35 -9.36
C GLN A 167 8.57 -12.06 -10.68
N PRO A 168 7.35 -11.89 -11.24
CA PRO A 168 7.06 -12.37 -12.57
C PRO A 168 7.97 -11.72 -13.61
N LEU A 169 8.56 -12.52 -14.52
CA LEU A 169 9.51 -12.06 -15.54
C LEU A 169 8.93 -11.07 -16.56
N LYS A 170 7.60 -10.94 -16.62
CA LYS A 170 6.88 -10.09 -17.59
C LYS A 170 6.51 -8.70 -17.09
N GLU A 171 6.82 -8.36 -15.83
CA GLU A 171 6.52 -7.05 -15.29
C GLU A 171 7.56 -6.01 -15.74
N ARG A 172 7.10 -4.78 -15.96
CA ARG A 172 7.98 -3.65 -16.32
C ARG A 172 8.70 -3.06 -15.12
N TYR A 173 8.34 -3.45 -13.90
CA TYR A 173 8.95 -2.98 -12.66
C TYR A 173 9.64 -4.11 -11.91
N GLN A 174 10.64 -3.73 -11.14
CA GLN A 174 11.30 -4.59 -10.18
C GLN A 174 10.82 -4.24 -8.76
N HIS A 175 10.63 -5.24 -7.91
CA HIS A 175 10.30 -4.97 -6.51
C HIS A 175 11.53 -4.52 -5.74
N TRP A 176 11.42 -3.35 -5.11
CA TRP A 176 12.34 -2.91 -4.07
C TRP A 176 11.70 -3.11 -2.70
N ARG A 177 12.36 -3.85 -1.82
CA ARG A 177 11.86 -4.27 -0.50
C ARG A 177 12.81 -3.82 0.60
N PRO A 178 12.91 -2.52 0.90
CA PRO A 178 13.90 -1.99 1.83
C PRO A 178 13.75 -2.57 3.24
N LEU A 179 12.51 -2.83 3.70
CA LEU A 179 12.28 -3.39 5.03
C LEU A 179 12.77 -4.84 5.17
N VAL A 180 12.73 -5.62 4.09
CA VAL A 180 13.32 -6.97 4.07
C VAL A 180 14.83 -6.88 4.16
N ALA A 181 15.44 -6.01 3.33
CA ALA A 181 16.88 -5.80 3.31
C ALA A 181 17.42 -5.27 4.65
N ALA A 182 16.64 -4.43 5.34
CA ALA A 182 16.96 -3.89 6.65
C ALA A 182 16.62 -4.83 7.82
N GLY A 183 16.07 -6.03 7.57
CA GLY A 183 15.70 -6.98 8.63
C GLY A 183 14.54 -6.52 9.52
N VAL A 184 13.72 -5.54 9.07
CA VAL A 184 12.67 -4.92 9.86
C VAL A 184 11.54 -5.89 10.16
N SER A 185 11.18 -6.01 11.42
CA SER A 185 10.09 -6.83 11.93
C SER A 185 8.86 -5.97 12.31
N LYS A 186 7.75 -6.65 12.61
CA LYS A 186 6.55 -6.03 13.17
C LYS A 186 6.83 -5.29 14.48
N ARG A 187 7.76 -5.81 15.30
CA ARG A 187 8.15 -5.21 16.58
C ARG A 187 8.80 -3.84 16.37
N ASP A 188 9.67 -3.73 15.38
CA ASP A 188 10.38 -2.47 15.05
C ASP A 188 9.40 -1.40 14.58
N VAL A 189 8.49 -1.75 13.69
CA VAL A 189 7.41 -0.85 13.26
C VAL A 189 6.55 -0.40 14.43
N SER A 190 6.18 -1.31 15.33
CA SER A 190 5.39 -0.96 16.52
C SER A 190 6.17 -0.08 17.49
N ALA A 191 7.47 -0.32 17.66
CA ALA A 191 8.33 0.49 18.52
C ALA A 191 8.50 1.92 17.98
N PHE A 192 8.61 2.06 16.66
CA PHE A 192 8.65 3.36 15.99
C PHE A 192 7.38 4.16 16.27
N TRP A 193 6.20 3.62 15.99
CA TRP A 193 4.93 4.34 16.11
C TRP A 193 4.59 4.74 17.54
N ARG A 194 5.01 3.96 18.55
CA ARG A 194 4.84 4.37 19.96
C ARG A 194 5.61 5.64 20.34
N ARG A 195 6.63 6.02 19.58
CA ARG A 195 7.44 7.22 19.82
C ARG A 195 7.06 8.41 18.94
N GLN A 196 6.15 8.22 17.98
CA GLN A 196 5.70 9.29 17.12
C GLN A 196 4.64 10.16 17.80
N PRO A 197 4.55 11.46 17.49
CA PRO A 197 3.53 12.36 18.02
C PRO A 197 2.14 12.15 17.41
N PHE A 198 2.01 11.24 16.45
CA PHE A 198 0.76 10.87 15.78
C PHE A 198 0.79 9.40 15.37
N ASP A 199 -0.36 8.83 15.04
CA ASP A 199 -0.48 7.42 14.64
C ASP A 199 -1.76 7.22 13.80
N LEU A 200 -1.91 6.08 13.18
CA LEU A 200 -3.03 5.67 12.32
C LEU A 200 -4.42 5.73 13.00
N ARG A 201 -4.54 5.88 14.30
CA ARG A 201 -5.82 5.97 15.06
C ARG A 201 -6.77 4.80 14.81
N LEU A 202 -6.29 3.69 14.32
CA LEU A 202 -6.99 2.40 14.28
C LEU A 202 -6.39 1.47 15.32
N GLN A 203 -7.24 0.61 15.88
CA GLN A 203 -6.84 -0.36 16.88
C GLN A 203 -5.60 -1.13 16.43
N ASN A 204 -4.65 -1.27 17.33
CA ASN A 204 -3.42 -2.05 17.12
C ASN A 204 -3.40 -3.22 18.10
N ILE A 205 -3.58 -4.43 17.60
CA ILE A 205 -3.53 -5.66 18.41
C ILE A 205 -2.23 -6.39 18.06
N ASN A 206 -1.27 -6.35 18.98
CA ASN A 206 0.02 -7.02 18.80
C ASN A 206 0.70 -6.68 17.45
N GLY A 207 0.68 -5.40 17.06
CA GLY A 207 1.25 -4.90 15.81
C GLY A 207 0.42 -5.21 14.56
N ARG A 208 -0.81 -5.68 14.71
CA ARG A 208 -1.77 -5.85 13.61
C ARG A 208 -2.87 -4.79 13.72
N THR A 209 -3.32 -4.29 12.58
CA THR A 209 -4.44 -3.37 12.49
C THR A 209 -5.64 -4.11 11.91
N PRO A 210 -6.61 -4.58 12.72
CA PRO A 210 -7.71 -5.42 12.26
C PRO A 210 -8.52 -4.81 11.12
N LEU A 211 -8.80 -3.51 11.19
CA LEU A 211 -9.53 -2.75 10.15
C LEU A 211 -8.61 -2.05 9.13
N GLY A 212 -7.30 -2.31 9.15
CA GLY A 212 -6.37 -1.78 8.15
C GLY A 212 -6.60 -2.35 6.76
N ASN A 213 -6.20 -1.62 5.70
CA ASN A 213 -6.56 -1.87 4.30
C ASN A 213 -8.09 -1.87 4.12
N CYS A 214 -8.63 -2.59 3.12
CA CYS A 214 -10.08 -2.71 2.98
C CYS A 214 -10.70 -3.25 4.28
N ASP A 215 -11.67 -2.54 4.83
CA ASP A 215 -12.25 -2.76 6.17
C ASP A 215 -12.82 -4.18 6.36
N GLY A 216 -13.63 -4.66 5.43
CA GLY A 216 -14.25 -5.98 5.43
C GLY A 216 -13.60 -6.99 4.48
N CYS A 217 -12.31 -6.86 4.17
CA CYS A 217 -11.65 -7.75 3.20
C CYS A 217 -11.88 -9.24 3.52
N PHE A 218 -12.29 -10.02 2.53
CA PHE A 218 -12.54 -11.46 2.63
C PHE A 218 -11.30 -12.30 3.04
N LEU A 219 -10.12 -11.70 3.05
CA LEU A 219 -8.90 -12.34 3.57
C LEU A 219 -8.74 -12.19 5.09
N LYS A 220 -9.54 -11.34 5.73
CA LYS A 220 -9.55 -11.17 7.20
C LYS A 220 -10.17 -12.40 7.88
N SER A 221 -9.84 -12.55 9.17
CA SER A 221 -10.49 -13.58 10.01
C SER A 221 -11.98 -13.26 10.20
N GLU A 222 -12.76 -14.26 10.52
CA GLU A 222 -14.17 -14.11 10.87
C GLU A 222 -14.34 -13.10 12.01
N ALA A 223 -13.55 -13.24 13.08
CA ALA A 223 -13.59 -12.30 14.22
C ALA A 223 -13.39 -10.82 13.80
N ASN A 224 -12.50 -10.54 12.83
CA ASN A 224 -12.31 -9.19 12.34
C ASN A 224 -13.49 -8.69 11.49
N ARG A 225 -14.17 -9.59 10.75
CA ARG A 225 -15.36 -9.25 9.96
C ARG A 225 -16.57 -9.06 10.87
N ALA A 226 -16.73 -9.91 11.89
CA ALA A 226 -17.75 -9.75 12.93
C ALA A 226 -17.57 -8.46 13.73
N ALA A 227 -16.31 -8.08 14.03
CA ALA A 227 -16.02 -6.79 14.66
C ALA A 227 -16.44 -5.61 13.76
N LEU A 228 -16.20 -5.68 12.45
CA LEU A 228 -16.69 -4.68 11.51
C LEU A 228 -18.23 -4.61 11.50
N ALA A 229 -18.91 -5.77 11.49
CA ALA A 229 -20.37 -5.82 11.50
C ALA A 229 -20.97 -5.20 12.78
N ARG A 230 -20.32 -5.42 13.92
CA ARG A 230 -20.75 -4.88 15.22
C ARG A 230 -20.46 -3.39 15.36
N ASP A 231 -19.26 -2.97 15.01
CA ASP A 231 -18.75 -1.62 15.33
C ASP A 231 -18.99 -0.61 14.19
N HIS A 232 -19.20 -1.10 12.95
CA HIS A 232 -19.40 -0.30 11.73
C HIS A 232 -20.42 -0.99 10.80
N PRO A 233 -21.70 -1.18 11.25
CA PRO A 233 -22.71 -1.93 10.49
C PRO A 233 -23.00 -1.34 9.11
N GLU A 234 -22.94 -0.01 8.95
CA GLU A 234 -23.10 0.68 7.66
C GLU A 234 -22.01 0.31 6.66
N ARG A 235 -20.79 0.14 7.13
CA ARG A 235 -19.66 -0.29 6.30
C ARG A 235 -19.75 -1.77 5.97
N TYR A 236 -20.21 -2.58 6.93
CA TYR A 236 -20.43 -4.00 6.72
C TYR A 236 -21.54 -4.27 5.71
N ALA A 237 -22.62 -3.50 5.74
CA ALA A 237 -23.76 -3.60 4.82
C ALA A 237 -23.32 -3.49 3.33
N TRP A 238 -22.26 -2.74 3.02
CA TRP A 238 -21.71 -2.68 1.66
C TRP A 238 -21.24 -4.05 1.17
N TRP A 239 -20.56 -4.83 2.00
CA TRP A 239 -20.07 -6.18 1.63
C TRP A 239 -21.24 -7.14 1.40
N VAL A 240 -22.27 -7.08 2.25
CA VAL A 240 -23.51 -7.85 2.06
C VAL A 240 -24.22 -7.48 0.77
N ARG A 241 -24.30 -6.18 0.47
CA ARG A 241 -24.90 -5.69 -0.80
C ARG A 241 -24.14 -6.19 -2.02
N MET A 242 -22.82 -6.25 -1.97
CA MET A 242 -22.02 -6.78 -3.09
C MET A 242 -22.28 -8.27 -3.33
N GLU A 243 -22.44 -9.08 -2.28
CA GLU A 243 -22.84 -10.48 -2.42
C GLU A 243 -24.22 -10.62 -3.04
N ALA A 244 -25.19 -9.86 -2.55
CA ALA A 244 -26.56 -9.88 -3.06
C ALA A 244 -26.65 -9.44 -4.54
N MET A 245 -25.92 -8.38 -4.91
CA MET A 245 -25.92 -7.85 -6.28
C MET A 245 -25.35 -8.82 -7.31
N ASN A 246 -24.47 -9.73 -6.89
CA ASN A 246 -23.79 -10.68 -7.79
C ASN A 246 -24.33 -12.12 -7.67
N ASP A 247 -25.34 -12.34 -6.84
CA ASP A 247 -25.83 -13.68 -6.48
C ASP A 247 -24.67 -14.66 -6.18
N SER A 248 -23.69 -14.16 -5.43
CA SER A 248 -22.44 -14.86 -5.17
C SER A 248 -21.87 -14.43 -3.82
N THR A 249 -20.82 -15.11 -3.35
CA THR A 249 -20.19 -14.81 -2.07
C THR A 249 -18.69 -14.60 -2.23
N PHE A 250 -18.10 -13.69 -1.44
CA PHE A 250 -16.65 -13.54 -1.35
C PHE A 250 -15.99 -14.77 -0.71
N ARG A 251 -16.73 -15.45 0.16
CA ARG A 251 -16.30 -16.67 0.87
C ARG A 251 -17.48 -17.66 0.94
N PRO A 252 -17.47 -18.72 0.14
CA PRO A 252 -18.58 -19.68 0.11
C PRO A 252 -18.92 -20.29 1.49
N ALA A 253 -17.89 -20.60 2.30
CA ALA A 253 -18.08 -21.18 3.63
C ALA A 253 -18.55 -20.20 4.70
N GLU A 254 -18.41 -18.89 4.47
CA GLU A 254 -18.67 -17.84 5.46
C GLU A 254 -19.19 -16.58 4.75
N PRO A 255 -20.40 -16.60 4.17
CA PRO A 255 -20.99 -15.42 3.50
C PRO A 255 -21.18 -14.25 4.48
N TYR A 256 -21.04 -13.01 3.96
CA TYR A 256 -21.25 -11.81 4.80
C TYR A 256 -22.71 -11.70 5.29
N LYS A 257 -23.67 -12.16 4.53
CA LYS A 257 -25.09 -12.16 4.94
C LYS A 257 -25.42 -13.08 6.12
N GLN A 258 -24.47 -13.91 6.57
CA GLN A 258 -24.66 -14.86 7.68
C GLN A 258 -23.88 -14.49 8.94
N LEU A 259 -23.09 -13.45 8.91
CA LEU A 259 -22.38 -12.89 10.07
C LEU A 259 -23.20 -11.77 10.71
#